data_411ed034b7f44f5247086bfecaa503a2
#
_entry.id   411ed034b7f44f5247086bfecaa503a2
#
_cell.length_a   1.000
_cell.length_b   1.000
_cell.length_c   1.000
_cell.angle_alpha   90.00
_cell.angle_beta   90.00
_cell.angle_gamma   90.00
#
_symmetry.space_group_name_H-M   'P 1'
#
loop_
_entity.id
_entity.type
_entity.pdbx_description
1 polymer ?
#
loop_
_entity_poly.entity_id
_entity_poly.type
_entity_poly.pdbx_seq_one_letter_code
_entity_poly.pdbx_strand_id
1 'polypeptide(L)'
;MKNSIYKTIQNTIDRIEIDPEKYRHTFANPGKDFTRNRKQTLSSVVRTGLLRSGSTQNQDLRLVYGVGDDRPSASAYIQQRDKLTERFYRLLFDNMQEEKDLTLVKGHYLLAACDGSDISICPNVDDESSLVSLSNNPHNKVCNQVHLNALVAVPDGYFLDYEIQDHRDENEIGACCAMVRRLSGRIGDNTSVIVTADRGYEGYFLMMDVAAQGQYFCIRLKDIDSGSISKRYRHLCDEKGCFDAVVTRKYTRRKDVYNNPELFGDDFVYVGNSAKNYNHYVPKTNGTQGRKCCHLPVPYYEFSFRIVRFMIPGGCYEVLVTNLPSDEFSVEDLKEVYRLRWGVETSFRFLKYCDHVSLSNTRKKSAALGEIVLAMIFHNICISVMIDASGIMKRRRRREKPSLFKVSYSDLSKTIRLFLAGRDPTITPRKIVKELSRTLQTVRNGRVFSRILNHHSFFPFVYRAA
;
A
#
# COMPACT_ATOMS: atom_id res chain seq x y z
N MET A 1 23.50 8.01 -17.38
CA MET A 1 22.37 8.77 -16.85
C MET A 1 21.24 9.09 -17.84
N LYS A 2 21.47 9.53 -19.06
CA LYS A 2 20.49 9.42 -20.15
C LYS A 2 20.10 7.95 -20.40
N ASN A 3 20.96 7.03 -19.99
CA ASN A 3 20.76 5.59 -19.99
C ASN A 3 19.79 5.09 -18.89
N SER A 4 19.53 5.81 -17.80
CA SER A 4 18.69 5.32 -16.70
C SER A 4 17.23 5.17 -17.13
N ILE A 5 16.59 6.25 -17.64
CA ILE A 5 15.21 6.17 -18.13
C ILE A 5 15.11 5.17 -19.29
N TYR A 6 16.07 5.17 -20.21
CA TYR A 6 16.09 4.20 -21.30
C TYR A 6 16.16 2.77 -20.74
N LYS A 7 17.06 2.52 -19.80
CA LYS A 7 17.23 1.20 -19.17
C LYS A 7 15.96 0.78 -18.44
N THR A 8 15.32 1.67 -17.67
CA THR A 8 14.06 1.40 -16.98
C THR A 8 12.94 1.03 -17.94
N ILE A 9 12.79 1.79 -19.03
CA ILE A 9 11.78 1.52 -20.03
C ILE A 9 12.09 0.23 -20.81
N GLN A 10 13.35 -0.01 -21.17
CA GLN A 10 13.75 -1.24 -21.87
C GLN A 10 13.54 -2.46 -20.97
N ASN A 11 13.95 -2.40 -19.71
CA ASN A 11 13.68 -3.45 -18.73
C ASN A 11 12.19 -3.73 -18.57
N THR A 12 11.35 -2.67 -18.61
CA THR A 12 9.89 -2.82 -18.56
C THR A 12 9.38 -3.56 -19.78
N ILE A 13 9.84 -3.19 -20.99
CA ILE A 13 9.45 -3.86 -22.23
C ILE A 13 9.87 -5.33 -22.19
N ASP A 14 11.11 -5.61 -21.81
CA ASP A 14 11.66 -6.97 -21.76
C ASP A 14 10.89 -7.84 -20.74
N ARG A 15 10.47 -7.26 -19.61
CA ARG A 15 9.69 -7.97 -18.57
C ARG A 15 8.22 -8.18 -18.97
N ILE A 16 7.67 -7.34 -19.83
CA ILE A 16 6.31 -7.52 -20.40
C ILE A 16 6.32 -8.60 -21.49
N GLU A 17 7.45 -8.92 -22.09
CA GLU A 17 7.60 -10.09 -22.97
C GLU A 17 7.71 -11.36 -22.13
N ILE A 18 6.55 -11.89 -21.74
CA ILE A 18 6.39 -12.94 -20.76
C ILE A 18 6.45 -14.32 -21.40
N ASP A 19 7.35 -15.17 -20.93
CA ASP A 19 7.39 -16.59 -21.29
C ASP A 19 6.26 -17.35 -20.57
N PRO A 20 5.25 -17.90 -21.28
CA PRO A 20 4.13 -18.62 -20.68
C PRO A 20 4.55 -19.83 -19.84
N GLU A 21 5.67 -20.48 -20.16
CA GLU A 21 6.12 -21.69 -19.41
C GLU A 21 6.49 -21.35 -17.96
N LYS A 22 7.05 -20.16 -17.68
CA LYS A 22 7.37 -19.69 -16.34
C LYS A 22 6.13 -19.54 -15.45
N TYR A 23 4.97 -19.27 -16.05
CA TYR A 23 3.70 -19.00 -15.37
C TYR A 23 2.68 -20.12 -15.51
N ARG A 24 3.04 -21.24 -16.19
CA ARG A 24 2.13 -22.33 -16.55
C ARG A 24 1.27 -22.85 -15.41
N HIS A 25 1.85 -22.96 -14.21
CA HIS A 25 1.20 -23.45 -13.01
C HIS A 25 0.20 -22.46 -12.37
N THR A 26 0.14 -21.23 -12.89
CA THR A 26 -0.71 -20.16 -12.37
C THR A 26 -1.93 -19.87 -13.25
N PHE A 27 -2.08 -20.53 -14.40
CA PHE A 27 -3.24 -20.36 -15.26
C PHE A 27 -4.45 -21.13 -14.80
N ALA A 28 -5.64 -20.76 -15.26
CA ALA A 28 -6.89 -21.44 -14.93
C ALA A 28 -6.85 -22.94 -15.33
N ASN A 29 -6.23 -23.25 -16.49
CA ASN A 29 -6.01 -24.61 -16.95
C ASN A 29 -4.52 -24.84 -17.25
N PRO A 30 -3.72 -25.23 -16.22
CA PRO A 30 -2.30 -25.50 -16.40
C PRO A 30 -2.06 -26.52 -17.52
N GLY A 31 -1.15 -26.22 -18.45
CA GLY A 31 -0.82 -27.09 -19.59
C GLY A 31 -1.76 -27.02 -20.79
N LYS A 32 -2.83 -26.24 -20.73
CA LYS A 32 -3.75 -25.99 -21.86
C LYS A 32 -3.79 -24.51 -22.28
N ASP A 33 -3.69 -23.61 -21.29
CA ASP A 33 -3.78 -22.18 -21.54
C ASP A 33 -2.43 -21.65 -22.05
N PHE A 34 -2.49 -20.75 -23.04
CA PHE A 34 -1.34 -20.09 -23.69
C PHE A 34 -0.31 -21.06 -24.33
N THR A 35 -0.69 -22.30 -24.62
CA THR A 35 0.19 -23.31 -25.27
C THR A 35 0.20 -23.17 -26.79
N ARG A 36 -0.78 -22.51 -27.39
CA ARG A 36 -0.91 -22.35 -28.86
C ARG A 36 -0.48 -20.96 -29.28
N ASN A 37 0.25 -20.86 -30.40
CA ASN A 37 0.55 -19.57 -31.01
C ASN A 37 -0.75 -18.95 -31.59
N ARG A 38 -1.28 -17.94 -30.92
CA ARG A 38 -2.49 -17.21 -31.31
C ARG A 38 -2.18 -15.72 -31.46
N LYS A 39 -3.05 -14.96 -32.14
CA LYS A 39 -2.94 -13.50 -32.25
C LYS A 39 -2.80 -12.80 -30.88
N GLN A 40 -3.39 -13.38 -29.84
CA GLN A 40 -3.24 -12.90 -28.48
C GLN A 40 -2.32 -13.84 -27.68
N THR A 41 -1.09 -13.42 -27.53
CA THR A 41 -0.09 -14.02 -26.64
C THR A 41 -0.32 -13.57 -25.19
N LEU A 42 0.29 -14.24 -24.22
CA LEU A 42 0.27 -13.83 -22.81
C LEU A 42 0.77 -12.38 -22.66
N SER A 43 1.91 -12.06 -23.30
CA SER A 43 2.49 -10.71 -23.29
C SER A 43 1.52 -9.65 -23.81
N SER A 44 0.80 -9.94 -24.89
CA SER A 44 -0.16 -8.99 -25.46
C SER A 44 -1.40 -8.79 -24.57
N VAL A 45 -1.86 -9.83 -23.88
CA VAL A 45 -2.96 -9.73 -22.92
C VAL A 45 -2.56 -8.89 -21.72
N VAL A 46 -1.39 -9.13 -21.13
CA VAL A 46 -0.85 -8.35 -20.02
C VAL A 46 -0.60 -6.90 -20.45
N ARG A 47 0.01 -6.67 -21.61
CA ARG A 47 0.25 -5.32 -22.15
C ARG A 47 -1.06 -4.54 -22.31
N THR A 48 -2.10 -5.16 -22.83
CA THR A 48 -3.42 -4.52 -22.97
C THR A 48 -4.00 -4.12 -21.62
N GLY A 49 -3.87 -4.98 -20.61
CA GLY A 49 -4.32 -4.69 -19.24
C GLY A 49 -3.51 -3.57 -18.55
N LEU A 50 -2.18 -3.56 -18.71
CA LEU A 50 -1.29 -2.52 -18.19
C LEU A 50 -1.58 -1.14 -18.79
N LEU A 51 -1.88 -1.09 -20.10
CA LEU A 51 -2.09 0.17 -20.82
C LEU A 51 -3.54 0.66 -20.78
N ARG A 52 -4.35 0.09 -19.93
CA ARG A 52 -5.76 0.47 -19.75
C ARG A 52 -5.91 1.99 -19.57
N SER A 53 -6.78 2.58 -20.40
CA SER A 53 -6.95 4.04 -20.48
C SER A 53 -8.15 4.60 -19.72
N GLY A 54 -8.94 3.72 -19.05
CA GLY A 54 -10.21 4.11 -18.43
C GLY A 54 -11.36 4.30 -19.44
N SER A 55 -11.08 4.11 -20.73
CA SER A 55 -12.04 4.14 -21.81
C SER A 55 -12.65 2.76 -22.11
N THR A 56 -13.24 2.56 -23.29
CA THR A 56 -13.80 1.26 -23.68
C THR A 56 -12.69 0.22 -23.91
N GLN A 57 -13.04 -1.07 -23.75
CA GLN A 57 -12.11 -2.17 -24.06
C GLN A 57 -11.60 -2.11 -25.51
N ASN A 58 -12.45 -1.68 -26.44
CA ASN A 58 -12.04 -1.51 -27.84
C ASN A 58 -11.01 -0.41 -28.04
N GLN A 59 -11.05 0.66 -27.23
CA GLN A 59 -10.03 1.72 -27.28
C GLN A 59 -8.71 1.25 -26.71
N ASP A 60 -8.71 0.48 -25.62
CA ASP A 60 -7.51 -0.13 -25.06
C ASP A 60 -6.85 -1.08 -26.09
N LEU A 61 -7.64 -1.88 -26.80
CA LEU A 61 -7.15 -2.73 -27.89
C LEU A 61 -6.62 -1.90 -29.09
N ARG A 62 -7.24 -0.78 -29.42
CA ARG A 62 -6.71 0.13 -30.46
C ARG A 62 -5.36 0.74 -30.06
N LEU A 63 -5.19 1.04 -28.79
CA LEU A 63 -3.93 1.57 -28.29
C LEU A 63 -2.78 0.57 -28.49
N VAL A 64 -3.02 -0.72 -28.22
CA VAL A 64 -2.00 -1.78 -28.35
C VAL A 64 -1.83 -2.28 -29.77
N TYR A 65 -2.93 -2.53 -30.51
CA TYR A 65 -2.90 -3.17 -31.83
C TYR A 65 -3.07 -2.19 -33.01
N GLY A 66 -3.52 -0.96 -32.74
CA GLY A 66 -3.86 0.02 -33.80
C GLY A 66 -5.25 -0.18 -34.37
N VAL A 67 -5.46 0.48 -35.52
CA VAL A 67 -6.67 0.35 -36.33
C VAL A 67 -6.34 -0.58 -37.48
N GLY A 68 -7.03 -1.72 -37.58
CA GLY A 68 -6.82 -2.71 -38.64
C GLY A 68 -7.44 -4.07 -38.32
N ASP A 69 -7.39 -4.97 -39.29
CA ASP A 69 -8.01 -6.30 -39.23
C ASP A 69 -7.27 -7.27 -38.30
N ASP A 70 -6.04 -6.97 -37.97
CA ASP A 70 -5.25 -7.78 -37.01
C ASP A 70 -5.60 -7.55 -35.55
N ARG A 71 -6.41 -6.54 -35.25
CA ARG A 71 -6.85 -6.25 -33.89
C ARG A 71 -7.84 -7.33 -33.42
N PRO A 72 -7.60 -7.96 -32.25
CA PRO A 72 -8.56 -8.89 -31.66
C PRO A 72 -9.84 -8.17 -31.23
N SER A 73 -10.96 -8.91 -31.20
CA SER A 73 -12.20 -8.41 -30.62
C SER A 73 -12.09 -8.29 -29.09
N ALA A 74 -12.94 -7.45 -28.48
CA ALA A 74 -13.04 -7.35 -27.04
C ALA A 74 -13.39 -8.71 -26.40
N SER A 75 -14.27 -9.50 -27.03
CA SER A 75 -14.62 -10.85 -26.57
C SER A 75 -13.41 -11.80 -26.57
N ALA A 76 -12.60 -11.78 -27.63
CA ALA A 76 -11.38 -12.59 -27.70
C ALA A 76 -10.37 -12.20 -26.60
N TYR A 77 -10.22 -10.91 -26.31
CA TYR A 77 -9.38 -10.45 -25.21
C TYR A 77 -9.90 -10.95 -23.86
N ILE A 78 -11.19 -10.78 -23.58
CA ILE A 78 -11.81 -11.22 -22.31
C ILE A 78 -11.60 -12.71 -22.11
N GLN A 79 -11.79 -13.55 -23.14
CA GLN A 79 -11.55 -15.00 -23.06
C GLN A 79 -10.09 -15.36 -22.72
N GLN A 80 -9.12 -14.60 -23.23
CA GLN A 80 -7.71 -14.85 -22.90
C GLN A 80 -7.38 -14.31 -21.50
N ARG A 81 -7.84 -13.10 -21.13
CA ARG A 81 -7.66 -12.52 -19.80
C ARG A 81 -8.23 -13.43 -18.71
N ASP A 82 -9.39 -14.03 -18.92
CA ASP A 82 -10.08 -14.87 -17.94
C ASP A 82 -9.37 -16.21 -17.64
N LYS A 83 -8.28 -16.50 -18.33
CA LYS A 83 -7.37 -17.60 -18.05
C LYS A 83 -6.33 -17.24 -16.96
N LEU A 84 -6.16 -15.96 -16.67
CA LEU A 84 -5.22 -15.46 -15.68
C LEU A 84 -5.88 -15.48 -14.30
N THR A 85 -5.25 -16.15 -13.35
CA THR A 85 -5.74 -16.26 -11.98
C THR A 85 -5.12 -15.19 -11.07
N GLU A 86 -5.62 -15.03 -9.86
CA GLU A 86 -5.02 -14.15 -8.83
C GLU A 86 -3.57 -14.54 -8.56
N ARG A 87 -3.27 -15.85 -8.55
CA ARG A 87 -1.90 -16.37 -8.38
C ARG A 87 -0.96 -15.93 -9.51
N PHE A 88 -1.48 -15.86 -10.76
CA PHE A 88 -0.72 -15.28 -11.87
C PHE A 88 -0.38 -13.82 -11.62
N TYR A 89 -1.38 -13.02 -11.25
CA TYR A 89 -1.19 -11.59 -11.04
C TYR A 89 -0.26 -11.30 -9.85
N ARG A 90 -0.31 -12.11 -8.80
CA ARG A 90 0.62 -12.00 -7.68
C ARG A 90 2.06 -12.27 -8.12
N LEU A 91 2.30 -13.37 -8.81
CA LEU A 91 3.63 -13.72 -9.31
C LEU A 91 4.15 -12.67 -10.31
N LEU A 92 3.25 -12.15 -11.16
CA LEU A 92 3.61 -11.07 -12.08
C LEU A 92 4.03 -9.81 -11.32
N PHE A 93 3.27 -9.40 -10.30
CA PHE A 93 3.61 -8.25 -9.47
C PHE A 93 5.00 -8.44 -8.83
N ASP A 94 5.26 -9.58 -8.23
CA ASP A 94 6.55 -9.87 -7.59
C ASP A 94 7.72 -9.85 -8.60
N ASN A 95 7.51 -10.40 -9.80
CA ASN A 95 8.52 -10.40 -10.86
C ASN A 95 8.71 -9.02 -11.53
N MET A 96 7.73 -8.15 -11.44
CA MET A 96 7.82 -6.77 -11.96
C MET A 96 8.43 -5.79 -10.96
N GLN A 97 8.68 -6.20 -9.71
CA GLN A 97 9.42 -5.37 -8.76
C GLN A 97 10.83 -5.09 -9.29
N GLU A 98 11.24 -3.84 -9.24
CA GLU A 98 12.56 -3.42 -9.67
C GLU A 98 13.42 -3.05 -8.46
N GLU A 99 14.71 -3.35 -8.52
CA GLU A 99 15.68 -2.70 -7.65
C GLU A 99 15.79 -1.24 -8.06
N LYS A 100 15.22 -0.36 -7.27
CA LYS A 100 15.27 1.09 -7.47
C LYS A 100 16.00 1.77 -6.32
N ASP A 101 16.68 2.84 -6.67
CA ASP A 101 17.25 3.77 -5.68
C ASP A 101 16.09 4.55 -5.01
N LEU A 102 15.29 3.86 -4.19
CA LEU A 102 14.25 4.47 -3.38
C LEU A 102 14.87 5.41 -2.35
N THR A 103 14.11 6.43 -1.97
CA THR A 103 14.56 7.39 -0.97
C THR A 103 14.63 6.73 0.39
N LEU A 104 15.82 6.71 1.00
CA LEU A 104 16.04 6.18 2.33
C LEU A 104 16.11 7.31 3.37
N VAL A 105 15.44 7.12 4.50
CA VAL A 105 15.59 7.96 5.69
C VAL A 105 16.95 7.65 6.31
N LYS A 106 17.71 8.68 6.67
CA LYS A 106 19.07 8.57 7.23
C LYS A 106 20.02 7.65 6.43
N GLY A 107 19.71 7.39 5.16
CA GLY A 107 20.56 6.64 4.22
C GLY A 107 20.44 5.12 4.25
N HIS A 108 19.71 4.54 5.21
CA HIS A 108 19.56 3.08 5.34
C HIS A 108 18.17 2.59 5.75
N TYR A 109 17.24 3.49 6.09
CA TYR A 109 15.89 3.10 6.43
C TYR A 109 14.93 3.31 5.26
N LEU A 110 14.32 2.25 4.78
CA LEU A 110 13.21 2.31 3.83
C LEU A 110 11.92 2.61 4.59
N LEU A 111 11.34 3.79 4.36
CA LEU A 111 10.07 4.16 4.98
C LEU A 111 8.91 3.57 4.18
N ALA A 112 8.18 2.65 4.77
CA ALA A 112 7.06 1.93 4.18
C ALA A 112 5.74 2.32 4.87
N ALA A 113 4.88 3.06 4.17
CA ALA A 113 3.57 3.44 4.67
C ALA A 113 2.55 2.35 4.36
N CYS A 114 1.85 1.88 5.39
CA CYS A 114 0.74 0.93 5.27
C CYS A 114 -0.59 1.67 5.39
N ASP A 115 -1.51 1.39 4.48
CA ASP A 115 -2.88 1.93 4.49
C ASP A 115 -3.80 1.02 3.68
N GLY A 116 -5.11 1.13 3.91
CA GLY A 116 -6.15 0.42 3.20
C GLY A 116 -7.04 1.34 2.36
N SER A 117 -7.67 0.80 1.33
CA SER A 117 -8.58 1.55 0.49
C SER A 117 -9.61 0.67 -0.20
N ASP A 118 -10.89 0.99 -0.03
CA ASP A 118 -11.96 0.27 -0.72
C ASP A 118 -11.99 0.58 -2.21
N ILE A 119 -12.19 -0.46 -2.99
CA ILE A 119 -12.34 -0.40 -4.44
C ILE A 119 -13.66 -1.07 -4.80
N SER A 120 -14.57 -0.31 -5.41
CA SER A 120 -15.84 -0.82 -5.89
C SER A 120 -15.62 -1.70 -7.12
N ILE A 121 -16.22 -2.90 -7.09
CA ILE A 121 -16.24 -3.84 -8.21
C ILE A 121 -17.67 -4.01 -8.75
N CYS A 122 -17.81 -4.72 -9.88
CA CYS A 122 -19.10 -4.90 -10.51
C CYS A 122 -20.12 -5.51 -9.52
N PRO A 123 -21.32 -4.91 -9.38
CA PRO A 123 -22.34 -5.42 -8.48
C PRO A 123 -22.70 -6.87 -8.79
N ASN A 124 -22.67 -7.72 -7.76
CA ASN A 124 -23.09 -9.12 -7.79
C ASN A 124 -23.69 -9.50 -6.44
N VAL A 125 -24.98 -9.78 -6.43
CA VAL A 125 -25.73 -10.13 -5.19
C VAL A 125 -25.32 -11.52 -4.65
N ASP A 126 -24.83 -12.40 -5.52
CA ASP A 126 -24.42 -13.75 -5.14
C ASP A 126 -23.02 -13.79 -4.49
N ASP A 127 -22.27 -12.71 -4.59
CA ASP A 127 -20.95 -12.56 -3.94
C ASP A 127 -21.11 -11.87 -2.58
N GLU A 128 -21.60 -12.63 -1.61
CA GLU A 128 -21.86 -12.11 -0.26
C GLU A 128 -20.61 -11.60 0.46
N SER A 129 -19.43 -12.13 0.15
CA SER A 129 -18.16 -11.77 0.82
C SER A 129 -17.74 -10.35 0.52
N SER A 130 -18.00 -9.86 -0.69
CA SER A 130 -17.69 -8.49 -1.12
C SER A 130 -18.89 -7.52 -1.01
N LEU A 131 -20.07 -8.02 -0.62
CA LEU A 131 -21.30 -7.23 -0.55
C LEU A 131 -21.25 -6.22 0.60
N VAL A 132 -21.42 -4.94 0.27
CA VAL A 132 -21.51 -3.84 1.24
C VAL A 132 -22.98 -3.58 1.56
N SER A 133 -23.34 -3.64 2.86
CA SER A 133 -24.68 -3.28 3.32
C SER A 133 -24.81 -1.76 3.38
N LEU A 134 -25.66 -1.21 2.54
CA LEU A 134 -25.96 0.22 2.49
C LEU A 134 -27.23 0.51 3.29
N SER A 135 -27.14 0.42 4.61
CA SER A 135 -28.28 0.65 5.53
C SER A 135 -28.95 2.01 5.35
N ASN A 136 -28.26 2.97 4.75
CA ASN A 136 -28.73 4.35 4.53
C ASN A 136 -28.87 4.72 3.04
N ASN A 137 -28.89 3.74 2.13
CA ASN A 137 -29.06 4.05 0.71
C ASN A 137 -30.57 4.02 0.35
N PRO A 138 -31.20 5.18 0.07
CA PRO A 138 -32.62 5.24 -0.27
C PRO A 138 -32.99 4.50 -1.57
N HIS A 139 -31.99 4.08 -2.36
CA HIS A 139 -32.23 3.42 -3.64
C HIS A 139 -31.88 1.92 -3.65
N ASN A 140 -31.54 1.30 -2.50
CA ASN A 140 -31.20 -0.14 -2.36
C ASN A 140 -30.30 -0.69 -3.48
N LYS A 141 -29.33 0.11 -3.94
CA LYS A 141 -28.39 -0.34 -4.98
C LYS A 141 -27.38 -1.29 -4.37
N VAL A 142 -27.24 -2.45 -4.98
CA VAL A 142 -26.19 -3.42 -4.67
C VAL A 142 -24.82 -2.80 -4.92
N CYS A 143 -23.94 -2.91 -3.97
CA CYS A 143 -22.55 -2.50 -4.09
C CYS A 143 -21.64 -3.61 -3.58
N ASN A 144 -20.66 -3.99 -4.37
CA ASN A 144 -19.62 -4.90 -3.98
C ASN A 144 -18.29 -4.14 -3.93
N GLN A 145 -17.52 -4.39 -2.88
CA GLN A 145 -16.20 -3.77 -2.67
C GLN A 145 -15.18 -4.81 -2.25
N VAL A 146 -13.95 -4.59 -2.67
CA VAL A 146 -12.77 -5.26 -2.15
C VAL A 146 -11.91 -4.24 -1.45
N HIS A 147 -11.24 -4.66 -0.38
CA HIS A 147 -10.34 -3.84 0.40
C HIS A 147 -8.91 -4.09 -0.05
N LEU A 148 -8.28 -3.10 -0.66
CA LEU A 148 -6.88 -3.13 -1.06
C LEU A 148 -6.01 -2.56 0.07
N ASN A 149 -5.29 -3.43 0.77
CA ASN A 149 -4.20 -3.04 1.66
C ASN A 149 -2.92 -2.92 0.84
N ALA A 150 -2.14 -1.88 1.05
CA ALA A 150 -0.89 -1.68 0.36
C ALA A 150 0.22 -1.18 1.28
N LEU A 151 1.44 -1.63 1.00
CA LEU A 151 2.67 -1.16 1.60
C LEU A 151 3.42 -0.34 0.55
N VAL A 152 3.60 0.95 0.79
CA VAL A 152 4.10 1.91 -0.20
C VAL A 152 5.37 2.57 0.31
N ALA A 153 6.44 2.54 -0.48
CA ALA A 153 7.65 3.31 -0.19
C ALA A 153 7.37 4.81 -0.30
N VAL A 154 7.59 5.54 0.78
CA VAL A 154 7.39 6.99 0.82
C VAL A 154 8.73 7.70 1.10
N PRO A 155 8.99 8.85 0.49
CA PRO A 155 8.08 9.74 -0.24
C PRO A 155 7.88 9.37 -1.73
N ASP A 156 8.48 8.31 -2.25
CA ASP A 156 8.52 8.03 -3.69
C ASP A 156 7.14 7.64 -4.25
N GLY A 157 6.35 6.89 -3.48
CA GLY A 157 5.02 6.43 -3.88
C GLY A 157 5.01 5.07 -4.58
N TYR A 158 6.07 4.26 -4.42
CA TYR A 158 6.24 2.95 -5.05
C TYR A 158 5.55 1.85 -4.23
N PHE A 159 4.64 1.07 -4.84
CA PHE A 159 4.00 -0.07 -4.18
C PHE A 159 5.00 -1.21 -3.96
N LEU A 160 5.34 -1.48 -2.70
CA LEU A 160 6.26 -2.54 -2.29
C LEU A 160 5.58 -3.90 -2.20
N ASP A 161 4.35 -3.91 -1.69
CA ASP A 161 3.54 -5.12 -1.51
C ASP A 161 2.06 -4.76 -1.39
N TYR A 162 1.18 -5.76 -1.48
CA TYR A 162 -0.27 -5.58 -1.36
C TYR A 162 -0.96 -6.83 -0.81
N GLU A 163 -2.15 -6.65 -0.24
CA GLU A 163 -3.16 -7.68 0.05
C GLU A 163 -4.52 -7.18 -0.39
N ILE A 164 -5.26 -7.98 -1.16
CA ILE A 164 -6.65 -7.69 -1.51
C ILE A 164 -7.55 -8.64 -0.74
N GLN A 165 -8.47 -8.11 0.03
CA GLN A 165 -9.40 -8.84 0.87
C GLN A 165 -10.83 -8.53 0.46
N ASP A 166 -11.73 -9.47 0.68
CA ASP A 166 -13.15 -9.18 0.56
C ASP A 166 -13.60 -8.28 1.71
N HIS A 167 -14.58 -7.42 1.47
CA HIS A 167 -15.01 -6.43 2.46
C HIS A 167 -15.40 -7.05 3.82
N ARG A 168 -16.03 -8.23 3.83
CA ARG A 168 -16.41 -8.90 5.09
C ARG A 168 -15.23 -9.54 5.84
N ASP A 169 -14.15 -9.84 5.13
CA ASP A 169 -12.96 -10.50 5.68
C ASP A 169 -11.81 -9.53 5.97
N GLU A 170 -12.13 -8.25 5.99
CA GLU A 170 -11.18 -7.17 6.18
C GLU A 170 -10.40 -7.28 7.49
N ASN A 171 -9.06 -7.31 7.35
CA ASN A 171 -8.11 -7.38 8.45
C ASN A 171 -6.83 -6.62 8.08
N GLU A 172 -6.85 -5.31 8.20
CA GLU A 172 -5.74 -4.43 7.84
C GLU A 172 -4.45 -4.73 8.62
N ILE A 173 -4.56 -5.03 9.92
CA ILE A 173 -3.39 -5.36 10.76
C ILE A 173 -2.74 -6.67 10.28
N GLY A 174 -3.55 -7.70 10.04
CA GLY A 174 -3.05 -8.98 9.51
C GLY A 174 -2.42 -8.84 8.13
N ALA A 175 -3.03 -8.05 7.25
CA ALA A 175 -2.49 -7.74 5.93
C ALA A 175 -1.15 -6.99 6.03
N CYS A 176 -1.06 -5.97 6.90
CA CYS A 176 0.19 -5.24 7.15
C CYS A 176 1.31 -6.17 7.60
N CYS A 177 1.07 -7.02 8.61
CA CYS A 177 2.05 -8.01 9.10
C CYS A 177 2.52 -8.96 7.99
N ALA A 178 1.61 -9.46 7.16
CA ALA A 178 1.94 -10.35 6.05
C ALA A 178 2.80 -9.65 4.99
N MET A 179 2.46 -8.42 4.62
CA MET A 179 3.23 -7.61 3.67
C MET A 179 4.63 -7.28 4.20
N VAL A 180 4.76 -6.89 5.46
CA VAL A 180 6.06 -6.60 6.08
C VAL A 180 6.94 -7.84 6.10
N ARG A 181 6.38 -9.02 6.43
CA ARG A 181 7.12 -10.29 6.43
C ARG A 181 7.66 -10.64 5.05
N ARG A 182 6.88 -10.48 4.00
CA ARG A 182 7.34 -10.71 2.62
C ARG A 182 8.40 -9.68 2.20
N LEU A 183 8.23 -8.42 2.59
CA LEU A 183 9.20 -7.36 2.30
C LEU A 183 10.53 -7.63 3.00
N SER A 184 10.51 -7.96 4.30
CA SER A 184 11.71 -8.29 5.09
C SER A 184 12.52 -9.45 4.48
N GLY A 185 11.87 -10.41 3.83
CA GLY A 185 12.53 -11.50 3.12
C GLY A 185 13.14 -11.11 1.76
N ARG A 186 12.87 -9.90 1.26
CA ARG A 186 13.32 -9.43 -0.08
C ARG A 186 14.32 -8.28 -0.01
N ILE A 187 14.34 -7.52 1.06
CA ILE A 187 15.30 -6.42 1.24
C ILE A 187 16.68 -6.96 1.63
N GLY A 188 17.72 -6.27 1.17
CA GLY A 188 19.10 -6.63 1.52
C GLY A 188 19.44 -6.32 2.99
N ASP A 189 20.45 -7.01 3.50
CA ASP A 189 20.87 -6.94 4.92
C ASP A 189 21.22 -5.53 5.42
N ASN A 190 21.57 -4.62 4.50
CA ASN A 190 21.98 -3.25 4.82
C ASN A 190 20.81 -2.26 4.87
N THR A 191 19.58 -2.70 4.67
CA THR A 191 18.40 -1.84 4.67
C THR A 191 17.39 -2.32 5.70
N SER A 192 16.99 -1.43 6.60
CA SER A 192 15.92 -1.69 7.55
C SER A 192 14.63 -1.01 7.08
N VAL A 193 13.48 -1.57 7.45
CA VAL A 193 12.17 -0.99 7.13
C VAL A 193 11.63 -0.25 8.34
N ILE A 194 11.13 0.97 8.14
CA ILE A 194 10.27 1.66 9.08
C ILE A 194 8.84 1.56 8.56
N VAL A 195 7.99 0.80 9.24
CA VAL A 195 6.57 0.71 8.94
C VAL A 195 5.85 1.89 9.59
N THR A 196 5.15 2.69 8.80
CA THR A 196 4.33 3.78 9.32
C THR A 196 2.87 3.55 8.94
N ALA A 197 1.97 3.76 9.90
CA ALA A 197 0.54 3.56 9.73
C ALA A 197 -0.27 4.55 10.58
N ASP A 198 -1.54 4.73 10.24
CA ASP A 198 -2.42 5.62 10.97
C ASP A 198 -2.98 4.98 12.26
N ARG A 199 -3.86 5.72 12.95
CA ARG A 199 -4.48 5.27 14.20
C ARG A 199 -5.45 4.09 14.06
N GLY A 200 -5.81 3.68 12.84
CA GLY A 200 -6.58 2.46 12.55
C GLY A 200 -5.76 1.21 12.84
N TYR A 201 -4.46 1.31 12.73
CA TYR A 201 -3.49 0.24 12.97
C TYR A 201 -3.02 0.16 14.43
N GLU A 202 -3.66 0.87 15.36
CA GLU A 202 -3.31 0.83 16.78
C GLU A 202 -3.50 -0.58 17.35
N GLY A 203 -2.39 -1.27 17.64
CA GLY A 203 -2.46 -2.63 18.20
C GLY A 203 -1.10 -3.20 18.59
N TYR A 204 -1.04 -3.83 19.76
CA TYR A 204 0.19 -4.46 20.26
C TYR A 204 0.70 -5.58 19.35
N PHE A 205 -0.20 -6.30 18.69
CA PHE A 205 0.19 -7.37 17.78
C PHE A 205 1.05 -6.87 16.62
N LEU A 206 0.63 -5.79 15.95
CA LEU A 206 1.40 -5.21 14.85
C LEU A 206 2.78 -4.75 15.31
N MET A 207 2.86 -4.04 16.44
CA MET A 207 4.12 -3.55 16.98
C MET A 207 5.10 -4.70 17.31
N MET A 208 4.60 -5.75 17.95
CA MET A 208 5.38 -6.93 18.29
C MET A 208 5.80 -7.72 17.05
N ASP A 209 4.91 -7.88 16.06
CA ASP A 209 5.20 -8.63 14.84
C ASP A 209 6.26 -7.92 13.98
N VAL A 210 6.19 -6.61 13.83
CA VAL A 210 7.20 -5.82 13.11
C VAL A 210 8.55 -5.89 13.82
N ALA A 211 8.56 -5.72 15.15
CA ALA A 211 9.79 -5.79 15.96
C ALA A 211 10.42 -7.18 15.93
N ALA A 212 9.61 -8.26 16.01
CA ALA A 212 10.07 -9.64 15.94
C ALA A 212 10.72 -10.01 14.59
N GLN A 213 10.40 -9.26 13.54
CA GLN A 213 11.03 -9.38 12.23
C GLN A 213 12.31 -8.55 12.10
N GLY A 214 12.80 -7.94 13.18
CA GLY A 214 13.97 -7.05 13.19
C GLY A 214 13.71 -5.71 12.48
N GLN A 215 12.46 -5.31 12.28
CA GLN A 215 12.08 -4.08 11.61
C GLN A 215 11.58 -3.03 12.61
N TYR A 216 11.43 -1.81 12.10
CA TYR A 216 11.01 -0.67 12.90
C TYR A 216 9.58 -0.24 12.55
N PHE A 217 8.93 0.41 13.51
CA PHE A 217 7.61 1.00 13.30
C PHE A 217 7.56 2.42 13.85
N CYS A 218 6.69 3.25 13.25
CA CYS A 218 6.28 4.56 13.75
C CYS A 218 4.79 4.73 13.46
N ILE A 219 3.94 4.41 14.43
CA ILE A 219 2.49 4.33 14.29
C ILE A 219 1.82 5.42 15.11
N ARG A 220 0.80 6.07 14.54
CA ARG A 220 -0.01 7.02 15.28
C ARG A 220 -1.01 6.29 16.17
N LEU A 221 -1.11 6.74 17.42
CA LEU A 221 -2.15 6.31 18.35
C LEU A 221 -3.27 7.36 18.42
N LYS A 222 -4.42 6.95 18.94
CA LYS A 222 -5.44 7.89 19.42
C LYS A 222 -4.91 8.62 20.63
N ASP A 223 -5.36 9.86 20.86
CA ASP A 223 -4.89 10.67 21.98
C ASP A 223 -5.35 10.09 23.32
N ILE A 224 -4.69 10.53 24.40
CA ILE A 224 -4.86 10.04 25.78
C ILE A 224 -6.28 10.10 26.32
N ASP A 225 -7.15 10.93 25.73
CA ASP A 225 -8.55 11.07 26.13
C ASP A 225 -9.50 10.07 25.47
N SER A 226 -9.03 9.29 24.50
CA SER A 226 -9.89 8.47 23.61
C SER A 226 -10.02 6.98 24.00
N GLY A 227 -9.54 6.56 25.17
CA GLY A 227 -9.62 5.15 25.58
C GLY A 227 -8.63 4.22 24.87
N SER A 228 -7.60 4.77 24.27
CA SER A 228 -6.56 4.07 23.49
C SER A 228 -5.39 3.56 24.38
N ILE A 229 -4.39 2.94 23.73
CA ILE A 229 -3.12 2.55 24.38
C ILE A 229 -2.49 3.74 25.08
N SER A 230 -2.53 4.92 24.49
CA SER A 230 -1.92 6.15 25.01
C SER A 230 -2.54 6.64 26.33
N LYS A 231 -3.80 6.34 26.62
CA LYS A 231 -4.50 6.73 27.86
C LYS A 231 -3.74 6.29 29.12
N ARG A 232 -3.10 5.13 29.08
CA ARG A 232 -2.30 4.57 30.18
C ARG A 232 -1.13 5.46 30.58
N TYR A 233 -0.66 6.30 29.67
CA TYR A 233 0.54 7.13 29.80
C TYR A 233 0.22 8.60 30.09
N ARG A 234 -1.03 8.93 30.43
CA ARG A 234 -1.45 10.29 30.80
C ARG A 234 -0.61 10.89 31.94
N HIS A 235 -0.20 10.07 32.86
CA HIS A 235 0.62 10.49 34.01
C HIS A 235 2.04 10.96 33.66
N LEU A 236 2.50 10.70 32.41
CA LEU A 236 3.79 11.15 31.90
C LEU A 236 3.74 12.56 31.31
N CYS A 237 2.56 13.17 31.17
CA CYS A 237 2.41 14.50 30.59
C CYS A 237 3.11 15.56 31.48
N ASP A 238 3.91 16.41 30.82
CA ASP A 238 4.44 17.64 31.42
C ASP A 238 3.35 18.73 31.51
N GLU A 239 3.74 19.93 31.99
CA GLU A 239 2.83 21.09 32.07
C GLU A 239 2.22 21.52 30.70
N LYS A 240 2.89 21.23 29.60
CA LYS A 240 2.42 21.47 28.24
C LYS A 240 1.62 20.31 27.67
N GLY A 241 1.37 19.27 28.45
CA GLY A 241 0.69 18.06 28.02
C GLY A 241 1.50 17.18 27.05
N CYS A 242 2.82 17.35 26.98
CA CYS A 242 3.73 16.59 26.14
C CYS A 242 4.49 15.53 26.95
N PHE A 243 4.98 14.50 26.29
CA PHE A 243 5.92 13.55 26.88
C PHE A 243 6.69 12.79 25.82
N ASP A 244 7.84 12.26 26.20
CA ASP A 244 8.68 11.36 25.42
C ASP A 244 9.29 10.34 26.39
N ALA A 245 8.89 9.08 26.27
CA ALA A 245 9.28 8.05 27.21
C ALA A 245 9.45 6.68 26.53
N VAL A 246 10.49 5.95 26.95
CA VAL A 246 10.62 4.53 26.66
C VAL A 246 9.93 3.76 27.79
N VAL A 247 9.05 2.86 27.42
CA VAL A 247 8.26 2.07 28.35
C VAL A 247 8.41 0.58 28.07
N THR A 248 8.58 -0.21 29.12
CA THR A 248 8.60 -1.66 29.08
C THR A 248 7.37 -2.20 29.80
N ARG A 249 6.69 -3.15 29.19
CA ARG A 249 5.46 -3.75 29.75
C ARG A 249 5.47 -5.26 29.58
N LYS A 250 4.80 -5.94 30.52
CA LYS A 250 4.60 -7.39 30.53
C LYS A 250 3.21 -7.74 30.04
N TYR A 251 3.11 -8.34 28.88
CA TYR A 251 1.84 -8.67 28.22
C TYR A 251 1.40 -10.08 28.59
N THR A 252 0.20 -10.20 29.19
CA THR A 252 -0.35 -11.48 29.65
C THR A 252 -1.79 -11.69 29.19
N ARG A 253 -2.22 -12.95 29.12
CA ARG A 253 -3.63 -13.33 28.89
C ARG A 253 -4.39 -13.57 30.20
N ARG A 254 -3.74 -13.39 31.34
CA ARG A 254 -4.34 -13.52 32.67
C ARG A 254 -4.95 -12.19 33.08
N LYS A 255 -6.29 -12.11 32.97
CA LYS A 255 -7.08 -10.92 33.35
C LYS A 255 -7.01 -10.66 34.86
N ASP A 256 -6.92 -11.72 35.69
CA ASP A 256 -6.76 -11.63 37.14
C ASP A 256 -5.47 -10.93 37.55
N VAL A 257 -4.37 -11.13 36.82
CA VAL A 257 -3.10 -10.44 37.05
C VAL A 257 -3.24 -8.95 36.77
N TYR A 258 -3.84 -8.61 35.66
CA TYR A 258 -4.08 -7.21 35.27
C TYR A 258 -5.03 -6.47 36.24
N ASN A 259 -6.02 -7.17 36.78
CA ASN A 259 -7.01 -6.57 37.69
C ASN A 259 -6.54 -6.42 39.15
N ASN A 260 -5.39 -7.01 39.53
CA ASN A 260 -4.84 -6.96 40.90
C ASN A 260 -3.39 -6.43 40.88
N PRO A 261 -3.17 -5.15 40.48
CA PRO A 261 -1.84 -4.58 40.36
C PRO A 261 -1.12 -4.51 41.71
N GLU A 262 -1.84 -4.46 42.84
CA GLU A 262 -1.31 -4.51 44.19
C GLU A 262 -0.60 -5.84 44.50
N LEU A 263 -0.96 -6.94 43.83
CA LEU A 263 -0.36 -8.27 44.05
C LEU A 263 0.73 -8.58 43.00
N PHE A 264 0.61 -8.06 41.79
CA PHE A 264 1.46 -8.46 40.65
C PHE A 264 2.29 -7.33 40.05
N GLY A 265 2.07 -6.09 40.51
CA GLY A 265 2.66 -4.89 39.92
C GLY A 265 1.80 -4.29 38.80
N ASP A 266 2.06 -3.01 38.50
CA ASP A 266 1.28 -2.22 37.51
C ASP A 266 1.85 -2.28 36.07
N ASP A 267 2.89 -3.06 35.87
CA ASP A 267 3.57 -3.24 34.59
C ASP A 267 2.90 -4.26 33.63
N PHE A 268 1.90 -5.00 34.16
CA PHE A 268 1.15 -5.97 33.36
C PHE A 268 0.08 -5.33 32.47
N VAL A 269 -0.02 -5.82 31.23
CA VAL A 269 -1.05 -5.46 30.26
C VAL A 269 -1.82 -6.71 29.85
N TYR A 270 -3.13 -6.67 30.00
CA TYR A 270 -4.00 -7.75 29.52
C TYR A 270 -4.19 -7.68 28.02
N VAL A 271 -3.96 -8.80 27.32
CA VAL A 271 -4.23 -8.98 25.91
C VAL A 271 -5.28 -10.07 25.73
N GLY A 272 -6.44 -9.69 25.22
CA GLY A 272 -7.56 -10.60 24.98
C GLY A 272 -7.31 -11.58 23.83
N ASN A 273 -8.19 -12.56 23.71
CA ASN A 273 -8.20 -13.54 22.62
C ASN A 273 -9.08 -13.02 21.46
N SER A 274 -8.60 -12.04 20.71
CA SER A 274 -9.28 -11.64 19.47
C SER A 274 -8.92 -12.61 18.35
N ALA A 275 -9.92 -13.21 17.69
CA ALA A 275 -9.68 -14.13 16.58
C ALA A 275 -9.02 -13.43 15.37
N LYS A 276 -9.40 -12.17 15.11
CA LYS A 276 -8.90 -11.39 13.98
C LYS A 276 -7.43 -10.95 14.14
N ASN A 277 -7.01 -10.65 15.38
CA ASN A 277 -5.69 -10.10 15.70
C ASN A 277 -5.07 -10.89 16.86
N TYR A 278 -5.06 -12.21 16.72
CA TYR A 278 -4.53 -13.09 17.75
C TYR A 278 -3.03 -12.85 17.93
N ASN A 279 -2.66 -12.29 19.09
CA ASN A 279 -1.29 -12.02 19.41
C ASN A 279 -0.57 -13.28 19.90
N HIS A 280 0.08 -14.00 18.98
CA HIS A 280 0.76 -15.27 19.29
C HIS A 280 2.06 -15.10 20.08
N TYR A 281 2.58 -13.88 20.22
CA TYR A 281 3.76 -13.60 21.07
C TYR A 281 3.40 -13.69 22.54
N VAL A 282 2.17 -13.35 22.93
CA VAL A 282 1.71 -13.46 24.31
C VAL A 282 1.35 -14.90 24.64
N PRO A 283 2.01 -15.52 25.65
CA PRO A 283 1.81 -16.92 25.98
C PRO A 283 0.35 -17.30 26.21
N LYS A 284 -0.07 -18.47 25.73
CA LYS A 284 -1.39 -19.04 26.06
C LYS A 284 -1.44 -19.38 27.53
N THR A 285 -2.54 -19.05 28.18
CA THR A 285 -2.83 -19.56 29.52
C THR A 285 -3.61 -20.86 29.38
N ASN A 286 -3.07 -21.97 29.88
CA ASN A 286 -3.80 -23.22 29.94
C ASN A 286 -5.05 -23.00 30.79
N GLY A 287 -6.22 -23.34 30.22
CA GLY A 287 -7.55 -22.97 30.69
C GLY A 287 -7.95 -23.55 32.06
N THR A 288 -7.37 -23.06 33.13
CA THR A 288 -7.93 -23.14 34.48
C THR A 288 -8.63 -21.80 34.78
N GLN A 289 -9.69 -21.51 34.02
CA GLN A 289 -10.66 -20.52 34.44
C GLN A 289 -11.28 -20.99 35.75
N GLY A 290 -10.99 -20.27 36.83
CA GLY A 290 -11.72 -20.39 38.10
C GLY A 290 -10.93 -20.79 39.33
N ARG A 291 -9.66 -21.21 39.26
CA ARG A 291 -8.85 -21.41 40.47
C ARG A 291 -7.88 -20.25 40.65
N LYS A 292 -7.97 -19.56 41.81
CA LYS A 292 -7.01 -18.56 42.25
C LYS A 292 -5.64 -19.22 42.45
N CYS A 293 -4.87 -19.37 41.38
CA CYS A 293 -3.50 -19.88 41.43
C CYS A 293 -2.53 -18.69 41.67
N CYS A 294 -2.61 -18.08 42.86
CA CYS A 294 -1.75 -16.98 43.29
C CYS A 294 -0.25 -17.35 43.36
N HIS A 295 0.10 -18.63 43.24
CA HIS A 295 1.46 -19.15 43.48
C HIS A 295 2.21 -19.62 42.21
N LEU A 296 1.60 -19.57 41.04
CA LEU A 296 2.26 -19.97 39.80
C LEU A 296 2.89 -18.75 39.11
N PRO A 297 4.08 -18.91 38.48
CA PRO A 297 4.67 -17.85 37.65
C PRO A 297 3.67 -17.37 36.61
N VAL A 298 3.54 -16.07 36.47
CA VAL A 298 2.66 -15.46 35.45
C VAL A 298 3.35 -15.57 34.07
N PRO A 299 2.79 -16.30 33.11
CA PRO A 299 3.34 -16.28 31.76
C PRO A 299 3.07 -14.92 31.10
N TYR A 300 4.12 -14.29 30.60
CA TYR A 300 4.05 -13.01 29.92
C TYR A 300 5.05 -12.91 28.78
N TYR A 301 4.82 -11.95 27.89
CA TYR A 301 5.77 -11.47 26.89
C TYR A 301 6.18 -10.04 27.26
N GLU A 302 7.48 -9.82 27.42
CA GLU A 302 7.99 -8.48 27.71
C GLU A 302 8.27 -7.74 26.41
N PHE A 303 7.77 -6.50 26.32
CA PHE A 303 7.94 -5.68 25.12
C PHE A 303 8.17 -4.22 25.51
N SER A 304 9.20 -3.62 24.86
CA SER A 304 9.59 -2.23 25.07
C SER A 304 9.32 -1.41 23.81
N PHE A 305 8.84 -0.19 23.98
CA PHE A 305 8.67 0.78 22.91
C PHE A 305 8.78 2.21 23.46
N ARG A 306 9.06 3.13 22.56
CA ARG A 306 9.04 4.57 22.87
C ARG A 306 7.67 5.12 22.49
N ILE A 307 7.09 5.96 23.36
CA ILE A 307 5.84 6.67 23.12
C ILE A 307 6.06 8.17 23.28
N VAL A 308 5.62 8.94 22.31
CA VAL A 308 5.86 10.38 22.25
C VAL A 308 4.54 11.10 22.01
N ARG A 309 4.24 12.11 22.84
CA ARG A 309 3.09 13.02 22.66
C ARG A 309 3.58 14.44 22.50
N PHE A 310 3.16 15.09 21.43
CA PHE A 310 3.59 16.45 21.10
C PHE A 310 2.44 17.26 20.52
N MET A 311 2.55 18.57 20.65
CA MET A 311 1.59 19.52 20.08
C MET A 311 1.90 19.76 18.59
N ILE A 312 0.87 19.76 17.77
CA ILE A 312 0.93 20.14 16.35
C ILE A 312 0.35 21.54 16.15
N PRO A 313 0.66 22.22 15.02
CA PRO A 313 0.03 23.51 14.69
C PRO A 313 -1.49 23.41 14.74
N GLY A 314 -2.14 24.35 15.42
CA GLY A 314 -3.59 24.32 15.65
C GLY A 314 -4.01 23.88 17.05
N GLY A 315 -3.05 23.58 17.95
CA GLY A 315 -3.32 23.29 19.37
C GLY A 315 -3.80 21.86 19.65
N CYS A 316 -3.78 20.98 18.65
CA CYS A 316 -4.07 19.57 18.84
C CYS A 316 -2.80 18.77 19.17
N TYR A 317 -2.99 17.57 19.75
CA TYR A 317 -1.89 16.68 20.03
C TYR A 317 -1.85 15.49 19.08
N GLU A 318 -0.64 15.04 18.78
CA GLU A 318 -0.39 13.73 18.18
C GLU A 318 0.41 12.84 19.13
N VAL A 319 0.07 11.55 19.11
CA VAL A 319 0.78 10.51 19.86
C VAL A 319 1.34 9.52 18.86
N LEU A 320 2.65 9.29 18.92
CA LEU A 320 3.35 8.29 18.14
C LEU A 320 3.93 7.23 19.06
N VAL A 321 3.89 5.99 18.59
CA VAL A 321 4.56 4.85 19.19
C VAL A 321 5.59 4.30 18.22
N THR A 322 6.79 3.96 18.74
CA THR A 322 7.90 3.52 17.89
C THR A 322 8.89 2.63 18.67
N ASN A 323 9.65 1.80 17.95
CA ASN A 323 10.85 1.13 18.45
C ASN A 323 12.14 1.69 17.84
N LEU A 324 12.07 2.85 17.16
CA LEU A 324 13.24 3.54 16.64
C LEU A 324 14.14 4.02 17.79
N PRO A 325 15.48 3.90 17.66
CA PRO A 325 16.42 4.34 18.68
C PRO A 325 16.29 5.84 19.00
N SER A 326 16.24 6.19 20.28
CA SER A 326 16.06 7.59 20.70
C SER A 326 17.30 8.46 20.52
N ASP A 327 18.48 7.86 20.48
CA ASP A 327 19.76 8.51 20.19
C ASP A 327 19.92 8.84 18.68
N GLU A 328 19.23 8.11 17.81
CA GLU A 328 19.26 8.34 16.38
C GLU A 328 18.06 9.17 15.90
N PHE A 329 16.86 8.98 16.49
CA PHE A 329 15.62 9.64 16.07
C PHE A 329 15.12 10.59 17.16
N SER A 330 15.30 11.89 16.94
CA SER A 330 14.67 12.93 17.75
C SER A 330 13.15 12.95 17.58
N VAL A 331 12.43 13.69 18.44
CA VAL A 331 10.98 13.92 18.27
C VAL A 331 10.67 14.57 16.93
N GLU A 332 11.51 15.49 16.46
CA GLU A 332 11.34 16.16 15.18
C GLU A 332 11.54 15.18 13.99
N ASP A 333 12.48 14.25 14.10
CA ASP A 333 12.63 13.19 13.10
C ASP A 333 11.38 12.29 13.04
N LEU A 334 10.80 11.93 14.20
CA LEU A 334 9.57 11.14 14.27
C LEU A 334 8.37 11.87 13.63
N LYS A 335 8.25 13.18 13.87
CA LYS A 335 7.24 14.03 13.20
C LYS A 335 7.39 13.98 11.68
N GLU A 336 8.62 14.09 11.17
CA GLU A 336 8.89 14.05 9.74
C GLU A 336 8.63 12.65 9.14
N VAL A 337 9.07 11.58 9.80
CA VAL A 337 8.79 10.19 9.41
C VAL A 337 7.28 9.97 9.30
N TYR A 338 6.52 10.39 10.32
CA TYR A 338 5.08 10.22 10.30
C TYR A 338 4.40 11.12 9.26
N ARG A 339 4.87 12.35 9.06
CA ARG A 339 4.36 13.26 8.02
C ARG A 339 4.44 12.66 6.63
N LEU A 340 5.52 11.93 6.31
CA LEU A 340 5.72 11.28 5.02
C LEU A 340 4.71 10.16 4.75
N ARG A 341 4.10 9.56 5.78
CA ARG A 341 3.03 8.56 5.65
C ARG A 341 1.93 9.01 4.68
N TRP A 342 1.60 10.30 4.67
CA TRP A 342 0.57 10.84 3.78
C TRP A 342 0.82 10.56 2.29
N GLY A 343 2.02 10.13 1.93
CA GLY A 343 2.38 9.69 0.57
C GLY A 343 1.54 8.51 0.09
N VAL A 344 1.15 7.57 0.97
CA VAL A 344 0.31 6.41 0.59
C VAL A 344 -1.06 6.83 0.07
N GLU A 345 -1.71 7.81 0.71
CA GLU A 345 -3.00 8.36 0.28
C GLU A 345 -2.90 9.01 -1.11
N THR A 346 -1.75 9.62 -1.41
CA THR A 346 -1.45 10.17 -2.74
C THR A 346 -1.30 9.06 -3.79
N SER A 347 -0.64 7.95 -3.45
CA SER A 347 -0.49 6.79 -4.33
C SER A 347 -1.85 6.14 -4.63
N PHE A 348 -2.70 5.96 -3.63
CA PHE A 348 -4.08 5.49 -3.86
C PHE A 348 -4.89 6.44 -4.73
N ARG A 349 -4.73 7.75 -4.58
CA ARG A 349 -5.40 8.73 -5.44
C ARG A 349 -4.95 8.61 -6.89
N PHE A 350 -3.66 8.44 -7.14
CA PHE A 350 -3.15 8.22 -8.49
C PHE A 350 -3.68 6.89 -9.06
N LEU A 351 -3.64 5.81 -8.28
CA LEU A 351 -4.15 4.51 -8.68
C LEU A 351 -5.65 4.58 -9.08
N LYS A 352 -6.47 5.23 -8.27
CA LYS A 352 -7.91 5.34 -8.51
C LYS A 352 -8.26 6.22 -9.71
N TYR A 353 -7.62 7.38 -9.83
CA TYR A 353 -8.05 8.40 -10.79
C TYR A 353 -7.14 8.55 -12.02
N CYS A 354 -5.83 8.36 -11.89
CA CYS A 354 -4.90 8.45 -13.03
C CYS A 354 -4.69 7.10 -13.72
N ASP A 355 -4.71 6.01 -12.95
CA ASP A 355 -4.55 4.64 -13.44
C ASP A 355 -5.91 3.92 -13.58
N HIS A 356 -6.99 4.67 -13.35
CA HIS A 356 -8.37 4.31 -13.69
C HIS A 356 -8.91 3.05 -12.99
N VAL A 357 -8.43 2.70 -11.79
CA VAL A 357 -8.94 1.55 -11.03
C VAL A 357 -10.42 1.73 -10.66
N SER A 358 -10.86 2.97 -10.42
CA SER A 358 -12.28 3.27 -10.13
C SER A 358 -13.22 3.05 -11.31
N LEU A 359 -12.69 2.81 -12.51
CA LEU A 359 -13.48 2.60 -13.73
C LEU A 359 -13.26 1.18 -14.22
N SER A 360 -14.27 0.34 -14.20
CA SER A 360 -14.20 -1.03 -14.72
C SER A 360 -15.46 -1.43 -15.47
N ASN A 361 -15.32 -2.30 -16.47
CA ASN A 361 -16.44 -2.99 -17.13
C ASN A 361 -16.40 -4.49 -16.86
N THR A 362 -15.54 -4.90 -15.94
CA THR A 362 -15.25 -6.31 -15.70
C THR A 362 -16.27 -6.87 -14.72
N ARG A 363 -17.10 -7.80 -15.20
CA ARG A 363 -18.11 -8.46 -14.38
C ARG A 363 -17.53 -9.53 -13.47
N LYS A 364 -16.47 -10.22 -13.92
CA LYS A 364 -15.85 -11.31 -13.17
C LYS A 364 -14.91 -10.75 -12.12
N LYS A 365 -15.12 -11.10 -10.84
CA LYS A 365 -14.33 -10.61 -9.69
C LYS A 365 -12.83 -10.85 -9.88
N SER A 366 -12.41 -12.08 -10.21
CA SER A 366 -10.97 -12.40 -10.41
C SER A 366 -10.30 -11.53 -11.47
N ALA A 367 -11.03 -11.15 -12.52
CA ALA A 367 -10.51 -10.25 -13.53
C ALA A 367 -10.46 -8.80 -13.06
N ALA A 368 -11.40 -8.36 -12.20
CA ALA A 368 -11.34 -7.05 -11.55
C ALA A 368 -10.12 -6.94 -10.61
N LEU A 369 -9.85 -7.99 -9.83
CA LEU A 369 -8.64 -8.06 -9.00
C LEU A 369 -7.38 -7.97 -9.84
N GLY A 370 -7.33 -8.67 -10.98
CA GLY A 370 -6.24 -8.58 -11.94
C GLY A 370 -6.03 -7.16 -12.50
N GLU A 371 -7.12 -6.43 -12.78
CA GLU A 371 -7.04 -5.03 -13.23
C GLU A 371 -6.42 -4.12 -12.17
N ILE A 372 -6.73 -4.34 -10.88
CA ILE A 372 -6.13 -3.60 -9.76
C ILE A 372 -4.62 -3.85 -9.70
N VAL A 373 -4.20 -5.11 -9.79
CA VAL A 373 -2.77 -5.48 -9.73
C VAL A 373 -2.00 -4.92 -10.92
N LEU A 374 -2.55 -5.02 -12.13
CA LEU A 374 -1.92 -4.44 -13.33
C LEU A 374 -1.80 -2.92 -13.24
N ALA A 375 -2.78 -2.24 -12.64
CA ALA A 375 -2.69 -0.80 -12.39
C ALA A 375 -1.58 -0.46 -11.39
N MET A 376 -1.38 -1.24 -10.33
CA MET A 376 -0.25 -1.06 -9.38
C MET A 376 1.10 -1.29 -10.07
N ILE A 377 1.21 -2.31 -10.92
CA ILE A 377 2.42 -2.54 -11.72
C ILE A 377 2.69 -1.35 -12.63
N PHE A 378 1.68 -0.86 -13.34
CA PHE A 378 1.81 0.31 -14.21
C PHE A 378 2.19 1.57 -13.42
N HIS A 379 1.60 1.76 -12.25
CA HIS A 379 1.96 2.83 -11.32
C HIS A 379 3.45 2.76 -10.96
N ASN A 380 3.94 1.59 -10.57
CA ASN A 380 5.36 1.38 -10.23
C ASN A 380 6.29 1.69 -11.40
N ILE A 381 5.91 1.33 -12.63
CA ILE A 381 6.67 1.71 -13.84
C ILE A 381 6.75 3.24 -13.96
N CYS A 382 5.62 3.94 -13.77
CA CYS A 382 5.59 5.40 -13.81
C CYS A 382 6.45 6.03 -12.71
N ILE A 383 6.38 5.52 -11.49
CA ILE A 383 7.21 6.00 -10.36
C ILE A 383 8.70 5.77 -10.65
N SER A 384 9.08 4.61 -11.17
CA SER A 384 10.45 4.31 -11.56
C SER A 384 11.00 5.32 -12.57
N VAL A 385 10.21 5.64 -13.61
CA VAL A 385 10.58 6.67 -14.60
C VAL A 385 10.63 8.06 -13.96
N MET A 386 9.74 8.35 -13.00
CA MET A 386 9.70 9.65 -12.30
C MET A 386 10.94 9.86 -11.44
N ILE A 387 11.42 8.83 -10.72
CA ILE A 387 12.66 8.87 -9.94
C ILE A 387 13.84 9.19 -10.86
N ASP A 388 13.98 8.46 -11.96
CA ASP A 388 15.04 8.68 -12.96
C ASP A 388 14.98 10.10 -13.56
N ALA A 389 13.77 10.55 -13.93
CA ALA A 389 13.56 11.88 -14.50
C ALA A 389 13.90 13.00 -13.51
N SER A 390 13.53 12.86 -12.25
CA SER A 390 13.81 13.82 -11.19
C SER A 390 15.31 14.00 -10.96
N GLY A 391 16.08 12.91 -11.00
CA GLY A 391 17.55 12.95 -10.93
C GLY A 391 18.20 13.74 -12.08
N ILE A 392 17.64 13.63 -13.30
CA ILE A 392 18.12 14.38 -14.47
C ILE A 392 17.76 15.86 -14.36
N MET A 393 16.56 16.18 -13.91
CA MET A 393 16.05 17.56 -13.79
C MET A 393 16.81 18.35 -12.72
N LYS A 394 17.09 17.74 -11.54
CA LYS A 394 17.90 18.36 -10.48
C LYS A 394 19.27 18.81 -10.99
N ARG A 395 19.90 18.07 -11.92
CA ARG A 395 21.21 18.42 -12.49
C ARG A 395 21.14 19.52 -13.55
N ARG A 396 20.08 19.56 -14.36
CA ARG A 396 19.92 20.58 -15.41
C ARG A 396 19.61 21.97 -14.84
N ARG A 397 18.90 22.02 -13.69
CA ARG A 397 18.46 23.28 -13.04
C ARG A 397 19.32 23.71 -11.85
N ARG A 398 20.61 23.36 -11.85
CA ARG A 398 21.55 23.72 -10.77
C ARG A 398 21.59 25.19 -10.41
N ARG A 399 21.10 26.09 -11.29
CA ARG A 399 21.00 27.55 -11.10
C ARG A 399 19.62 28.02 -10.59
N GLU A 400 18.58 27.19 -10.63
CA GLU A 400 17.24 27.49 -10.11
C GLU A 400 16.97 26.60 -8.89
N LYS A 401 16.14 27.07 -7.94
CA LYS A 401 15.79 26.29 -6.74
C LYS A 401 15.07 24.99 -7.13
N PRO A 402 15.75 23.84 -7.17
CA PRO A 402 15.18 22.58 -7.72
C PRO A 402 14.05 22.00 -6.87
N SER A 403 13.93 22.41 -5.61
CA SER A 403 12.89 22.01 -4.67
C SER A 403 11.49 22.56 -4.96
N LEU A 404 11.37 23.49 -5.92
CA LEU A 404 10.10 24.17 -6.23
C LEU A 404 9.26 23.45 -7.29
N PHE A 405 9.75 22.38 -7.92
CA PHE A 405 9.05 21.73 -9.03
C PHE A 405 9.05 20.21 -8.89
N LYS A 406 7.93 19.60 -9.23
CA LYS A 406 7.75 18.16 -9.32
C LYS A 406 7.18 17.76 -10.68
N VAL A 407 7.45 16.50 -11.09
CA VAL A 407 6.86 15.92 -12.29
C VAL A 407 5.36 15.72 -12.08
N SER A 408 4.55 16.07 -13.08
CA SER A 408 3.12 15.77 -13.08
C SER A 408 2.90 14.28 -13.33
N TYR A 409 2.37 13.54 -12.34
CA TYR A 409 2.08 12.12 -12.48
C TYR A 409 1.07 11.84 -13.60
N SER A 410 0.01 12.64 -13.70
CA SER A 410 -1.02 12.46 -14.73
C SER A 410 -0.46 12.57 -16.15
N ASP A 411 0.43 13.53 -16.40
CA ASP A 411 1.05 13.69 -17.71
C ASP A 411 2.08 12.60 -17.99
N LEU A 412 2.82 12.19 -16.95
CA LEU A 412 3.76 11.08 -17.04
C LEU A 412 3.04 9.79 -17.40
N SER A 413 1.96 9.43 -16.70
CA SER A 413 1.24 8.17 -16.94
C SER A 413 0.68 8.08 -18.36
N LYS A 414 0.14 9.19 -18.89
CA LYS A 414 -0.30 9.27 -20.31
C LYS A 414 0.87 9.09 -21.28
N THR A 415 1.98 9.76 -21.03
CA THR A 415 3.17 9.68 -21.90
C THR A 415 3.76 8.25 -21.90
N ILE A 416 3.82 7.61 -20.73
CA ILE A 416 4.33 6.22 -20.63
C ILE A 416 3.38 5.23 -21.33
N ARG A 417 2.04 5.41 -21.22
CA ARG A 417 1.09 4.57 -21.97
C ARG A 417 1.32 4.64 -23.48
N LEU A 418 1.47 5.84 -24.03
CA LEU A 418 1.74 6.03 -25.45
C LEU A 418 3.06 5.38 -25.87
N PHE A 419 4.08 5.50 -25.02
CA PHE A 419 5.38 4.90 -25.29
C PHE A 419 5.34 3.37 -25.27
N LEU A 420 4.77 2.77 -24.23
CA LEU A 420 4.67 1.31 -24.08
C LEU A 420 3.71 0.67 -25.09
N ALA A 421 2.80 1.46 -25.67
CA ALA A 421 1.97 1.01 -26.80
C ALA A 421 2.81 0.74 -28.06
N GLY A 422 4.01 1.34 -28.16
CA GLY A 422 4.95 1.11 -29.26
C GLY A 422 4.49 1.61 -30.63
N ARG A 423 3.46 2.50 -30.67
CA ARG A 423 2.83 2.97 -31.92
C ARG A 423 3.52 4.16 -32.54
N ASP A 424 4.24 4.93 -31.79
CA ASP A 424 4.99 6.07 -32.28
C ASP A 424 6.50 5.85 -32.09
N PRO A 425 7.20 5.41 -33.14
CA PRO A 425 8.64 5.16 -33.07
C PRO A 425 9.44 6.45 -32.85
N THR A 426 8.80 7.61 -32.99
CA THR A 426 9.44 8.90 -32.73
C THR A 426 9.52 9.24 -31.25
N ILE A 427 8.76 8.56 -30.38
CA ILE A 427 8.81 8.76 -28.94
C ILE A 427 10.08 8.09 -28.40
N THR A 428 11.06 8.90 -28.04
CA THR A 428 12.32 8.45 -27.45
C THR A 428 12.40 8.86 -25.97
N PRO A 429 13.23 8.21 -25.15
CA PRO A 429 13.45 8.63 -23.76
C PRO A 429 13.84 10.11 -23.61
N ARG A 430 14.54 10.67 -24.60
CA ARG A 430 14.84 12.11 -24.64
C ARG A 430 13.58 12.97 -24.82
N LYS A 431 12.64 12.53 -25.66
CA LYS A 431 11.35 13.24 -25.85
C LYS A 431 10.50 13.16 -24.61
N ILE A 432 10.48 11.99 -23.91
CA ILE A 432 9.77 11.83 -22.64
C ILE A 432 10.30 12.85 -21.62
N VAL A 433 11.62 12.90 -21.40
CA VAL A 433 12.22 13.89 -20.48
C VAL A 433 11.91 15.32 -20.88
N LYS A 434 11.94 15.64 -22.18
CA LYS A 434 11.61 16.99 -22.68
C LYS A 434 10.15 17.33 -22.42
N GLU A 435 9.24 16.40 -22.65
CA GLU A 435 7.81 16.60 -22.40
C GLU A 435 7.53 16.79 -20.92
N LEU A 436 8.05 15.92 -20.05
CA LEU A 436 7.92 16.04 -18.60
C LEU A 436 8.47 17.38 -18.08
N SER A 437 9.55 17.91 -18.71
CA SER A 437 10.10 19.20 -18.31
C SER A 437 9.21 20.39 -18.66
N ARG A 438 8.24 20.22 -19.58
CA ARG A 438 7.23 21.25 -19.93
C ARG A 438 6.03 21.22 -19.00
N THR A 439 5.75 20.08 -18.37
CA THR A 439 4.56 19.83 -17.55
C THR A 439 4.89 19.82 -16.04
N LEU A 440 6.00 20.46 -15.64
CA LEU A 440 6.39 20.54 -14.24
C LEU A 440 5.37 21.35 -13.43
N GLN A 441 5.01 20.79 -12.28
CA GLN A 441 4.14 21.44 -11.31
C GLN A 441 4.97 22.12 -10.22
N THR A 442 4.60 23.37 -9.87
CA THR A 442 5.23 24.08 -8.76
C THR A 442 4.86 23.44 -7.42
N VAL A 443 5.86 23.10 -6.61
CA VAL A 443 5.65 22.69 -5.23
C VAL A 443 5.47 23.95 -4.38
N ARG A 444 4.29 24.11 -3.80
CA ARG A 444 3.99 25.21 -2.86
C ARG A 444 4.10 24.66 -1.44
N ASN A 445 5.19 25.00 -0.76
CA ASN A 445 5.37 24.68 0.65
C ASN A 445 4.38 25.45 1.50
N GLY A 446 3.90 24.85 2.59
CA GLY A 446 3.02 25.53 3.56
C GLY A 446 1.54 25.62 3.14
N ARG A 447 1.10 24.94 2.09
CA ARG A 447 -0.33 24.83 1.78
C ARG A 447 -1.03 23.97 2.82
N VAL A 448 -1.82 24.60 3.67
CA VAL A 448 -2.75 23.93 4.58
C VAL A 448 -4.12 23.90 3.89
N PHE A 449 -4.66 22.72 3.69
CA PHE A 449 -6.05 22.55 3.27
C PHE A 449 -6.87 22.26 4.52
N SER A 450 -7.93 23.03 4.76
CA SER A 450 -8.94 22.64 5.74
C SER A 450 -9.49 21.26 5.33
N ARG A 451 -9.50 20.33 6.28
CA ARG A 451 -10.09 19.01 6.07
C ARG A 451 -11.59 19.19 5.89
N ILE A 452 -12.08 19.02 4.67
CA ILE A 452 -13.51 18.94 4.43
C ILE A 452 -13.93 17.57 4.97
N LEU A 453 -14.59 17.55 6.11
CA LEU A 453 -15.25 16.36 6.66
C LEU A 453 -16.50 16.09 5.81
N ASN A 454 -16.32 15.60 4.61
CA ASN A 454 -17.43 15.03 3.87
C ASN A 454 -17.78 13.71 4.56
N HIS A 455 -18.96 13.66 5.19
CA HIS A 455 -19.56 12.42 5.61
C HIS A 455 -19.61 11.49 4.41
N HIS A 456 -18.87 10.38 4.50
CA HIS A 456 -18.90 9.22 3.61
C HIS A 456 -19.51 9.48 2.24
N SER A 457 -18.74 10.03 1.31
CA SER A 457 -19.13 10.01 -0.09
C SER A 457 -19.00 8.57 -0.56
N PHE A 458 -20.12 7.88 -0.60
CA PHE A 458 -20.24 6.61 -1.27
C PHE A 458 -19.88 6.83 -2.75
N PHE A 459 -18.79 6.23 -3.22
CA PHE A 459 -18.46 6.20 -4.63
C PHE A 459 -19.10 4.95 -5.24
N PRO A 460 -20.23 5.09 -5.96
CA PRO A 460 -20.85 3.95 -6.63
C PRO A 460 -19.86 3.39 -7.66
N PHE A 461 -20.02 2.09 -7.96
CA PHE A 461 -19.33 1.48 -9.07
C PHE A 461 -19.64 2.27 -10.36
N VAL A 462 -18.62 2.73 -11.05
CA VAL A 462 -18.75 3.50 -12.28
C VAL A 462 -18.30 2.62 -13.45
N TYR A 463 -19.23 2.34 -14.34
CA TYR A 463 -18.90 1.69 -15.60
C TYR A 463 -18.04 2.63 -16.47
N ARG A 464 -17.11 2.05 -17.23
CA ARG A 464 -16.47 2.78 -18.31
C ARG A 464 -17.55 3.23 -19.32
N ALA A 465 -17.32 4.35 -19.99
CA ALA A 465 -18.16 4.74 -21.12
C ALA A 465 -18.24 3.59 -22.15
N ALA A 466 -19.41 3.32 -22.64
CA ALA A 466 -19.68 2.27 -23.62
C ALA A 466 -19.11 2.60 -25.01
#